data_1d21d947e5be1bffd814a773805bcad7
#
_entry.id   1d21d947e5be1bffd814a773805bcad7
#
_cell.length_a   1.000
_cell.length_b   1.000
_cell.length_c   1.000
_cell.angle_alpha   90.00
_cell.angle_beta   90.00
_cell.angle_gamma   90.00
#
_symmetry.space_group_name_H-M   'P 1'
#
loop_
_entity.id
_entity.type
_entity.pdbx_description
1 polymer ?
#
loop_
_entity_poly.entity_id
_entity_poly.type
_entity_poly.pdbx_seq_one_letter_code
_entity_poly.pdbx_strand_id
1 'polypeptide(L)'
;TYWRLVRSVRRDGKVVQETVAQLGELDAQGRLRAEALARRITGRADQYELFEERPGAEQAIAVRLDRVRLERTRRFGDVWLSWTLWRALGLDGVCAELMGEGRAEVPWPTVAAVLVMSRLCEPSSELHIAEEFYRQTALEDMLGLPCEQVNDDRLYRALDRLLPHKRVIEEHLQKRLGELFALEYDLLLYDVTSTFFE
;
A
#
# COMPACT_ATOMS: atom_id res chain seq x y z
N THR A 1 22.98 -36.10 -7.53
CA THR A 1 21.81 -36.63 -8.25
C THR A 1 21.46 -35.68 -9.39
N TYR A 2 21.47 -36.19 -10.65
CA TYR A 2 21.13 -35.36 -11.83
C TYR A 2 19.62 -35.32 -12.06
N TRP A 3 19.09 -34.13 -12.31
CA TRP A 3 17.68 -33.87 -12.54
C TRP A 3 17.43 -33.54 -14.01
N ARG A 4 16.27 -33.95 -14.52
CA ARG A 4 15.81 -33.62 -15.87
C ARG A 4 14.31 -33.29 -15.84
N LEU A 5 13.91 -32.32 -16.63
CA LEU A 5 12.51 -31.97 -16.87
C LEU A 5 11.99 -32.85 -18.00
N VAL A 6 10.94 -33.63 -17.75
CA VAL A 6 10.29 -34.49 -18.73
C VAL A 6 8.82 -34.14 -18.89
N ARG A 7 8.31 -34.28 -20.10
CA ARG A 7 6.86 -34.20 -20.35
C ARG A 7 6.36 -35.55 -20.88
N SER A 8 5.16 -35.93 -20.51
CA SER A 8 4.48 -37.10 -21.05
C SER A 8 3.67 -36.71 -22.28
N VAL A 9 3.96 -37.28 -23.42
CA VAL A 9 3.27 -37.07 -24.69
C VAL A 9 2.64 -38.38 -25.13
N ARG A 10 1.41 -38.33 -25.62
CA ARG A 10 0.72 -39.51 -26.16
C ARG A 10 1.01 -39.61 -27.64
N ARG A 11 1.73 -40.68 -28.06
CA ARG A 11 1.96 -41.03 -29.45
C ARG A 11 1.46 -42.44 -29.69
N ASP A 12 0.66 -42.65 -30.72
CA ASP A 12 0.11 -43.95 -31.12
C ASP A 12 -0.56 -44.72 -29.96
N GLY A 13 -1.31 -44.03 -29.13
CA GLY A 13 -2.02 -44.63 -27.98
C GLY A 13 -1.13 -44.94 -26.77
N LYS A 14 0.19 -44.81 -26.86
CA LYS A 14 1.14 -45.02 -25.75
C LYS A 14 1.65 -43.70 -25.19
N VAL A 15 1.84 -43.67 -23.86
CA VAL A 15 2.47 -42.52 -23.19
C VAL A 15 3.98 -42.66 -23.27
N VAL A 16 4.63 -41.69 -23.93
CA VAL A 16 6.08 -41.59 -24.06
C VAL A 16 6.58 -40.41 -23.26
N GLN A 17 7.66 -40.57 -22.50
CA GLN A 17 8.33 -39.47 -21.82
C GLN A 17 9.36 -38.83 -22.73
N GLU A 18 9.19 -37.53 -22.99
CA GLU A 18 10.11 -36.72 -23.76
C GLU A 18 10.88 -35.77 -22.82
N THR A 19 12.22 -35.78 -22.90
CA THR A 19 13.04 -34.88 -22.09
C THR A 19 12.99 -33.48 -22.67
N VAL A 20 12.51 -32.53 -21.86
CA VAL A 20 12.38 -31.10 -22.26
C VAL A 20 13.69 -30.35 -21.95
N ALA A 21 14.30 -30.62 -20.80
CA ALA A 21 15.58 -30.03 -20.42
C ALA A 21 16.34 -30.89 -19.43
N GLN A 22 17.68 -30.79 -19.47
CA GLN A 22 18.55 -31.36 -18.45
C GLN A 22 18.90 -30.24 -17.45
N LEU A 23 18.61 -30.46 -16.17
CA LEU A 23 18.75 -29.45 -15.11
C LEU A 23 20.05 -29.62 -14.31
N GLY A 24 20.79 -30.70 -14.52
CA GLY A 24 22.03 -30.98 -13.80
C GLY A 24 21.81 -31.35 -12.32
N GLU A 25 22.80 -31.07 -11.49
CA GLU A 25 22.66 -31.20 -10.04
C GLU A 25 21.96 -30.00 -9.45
N LEU A 26 20.88 -30.26 -8.72
CA LEU A 26 20.11 -29.24 -8.05
C LEU A 26 20.18 -29.45 -6.54
N ASP A 27 20.36 -28.37 -5.81
CA ASP A 27 20.13 -28.30 -4.37
C ASP A 27 18.63 -28.39 -4.07
N ALA A 28 18.27 -28.45 -2.80
CA ALA A 28 16.86 -28.55 -2.39
C ALA A 28 16.00 -27.35 -2.92
N GLN A 29 16.57 -26.16 -2.94
CA GLN A 29 15.89 -24.94 -3.42
C GLN A 29 15.77 -24.90 -4.94
N GLY A 30 16.81 -25.33 -5.67
CA GLY A 30 16.79 -25.49 -7.13
C GLY A 30 15.76 -26.51 -7.58
N ARG A 31 15.59 -27.61 -6.82
CA ARG A 31 14.58 -28.63 -7.10
C ARG A 31 13.15 -28.06 -6.97
N LEU A 32 12.85 -27.35 -5.89
CA LEU A 32 11.54 -26.71 -5.69
C LEU A 32 11.21 -25.71 -6.81
N ARG A 33 12.19 -24.88 -7.23
CA ARG A 33 12.02 -23.97 -8.35
C ARG A 33 11.75 -24.67 -9.67
N ALA A 34 12.46 -25.79 -9.93
CA ALA A 34 12.26 -26.59 -11.13
C ALA A 34 10.88 -27.28 -11.14
N GLU A 35 10.40 -27.76 -9.99
CA GLU A 35 9.07 -28.35 -9.84
C GLU A 35 7.97 -27.27 -10.05
N ALA A 36 8.12 -26.07 -9.48
CA ALA A 36 7.20 -24.96 -9.68
C ALA A 36 7.13 -24.54 -11.15
N LEU A 37 8.29 -24.46 -11.85
CA LEU A 37 8.34 -24.16 -13.26
C LEU A 37 7.67 -25.26 -14.11
N ALA A 38 7.91 -26.54 -13.79
CA ALA A 38 7.28 -27.66 -14.46
C ALA A 38 5.76 -27.63 -14.35
N ARG A 39 5.21 -27.29 -13.18
CA ARG A 39 3.76 -27.11 -12.95
C ARG A 39 3.19 -25.99 -13.81
N ARG A 40 3.89 -24.83 -13.90
CA ARG A 40 3.45 -23.69 -14.77
C ARG A 40 3.42 -24.08 -16.25
N ILE A 41 4.41 -24.81 -16.74
CA ILE A 41 4.51 -25.23 -18.15
C ILE A 41 3.44 -26.28 -18.49
N THR A 42 3.11 -27.17 -17.56
CA THR A 42 2.15 -28.26 -17.80
C THR A 42 0.70 -27.86 -17.60
N GLY A 43 0.41 -26.60 -17.23
CA GLY A 43 -0.95 -26.12 -16.97
C GLY A 43 -1.65 -26.78 -15.77
N ARG A 44 -0.92 -27.56 -14.96
CA ARG A 44 -1.41 -28.17 -13.71
C ARG A 44 -1.21 -27.24 -12.51
N ALA A 45 -1.37 -25.96 -12.74
CA ALA A 45 -1.18 -24.96 -11.70
C ALA A 45 -2.46 -24.81 -10.82
N ASP A 46 -2.87 -25.90 -10.17
CA ASP A 46 -3.97 -25.86 -9.21
C ASP A 46 -3.56 -25.30 -7.83
N GLN A 47 -2.27 -25.15 -7.60
CA GLN A 47 -1.71 -24.65 -6.34
C GLN A 47 -0.51 -23.73 -6.60
N TYR A 48 -0.55 -22.55 -6.06
CA TYR A 48 0.57 -21.62 -6.01
C TYR A 48 0.95 -21.36 -4.56
N GLU A 49 2.25 -21.35 -4.28
CA GLU A 49 2.76 -20.81 -3.02
C GLU A 49 2.68 -19.30 -3.11
N LEU A 50 1.89 -18.68 -2.24
CA LEU A 50 1.68 -17.23 -2.22
C LEU A 50 2.90 -16.47 -1.68
N PHE A 51 3.77 -17.16 -0.97
CA PHE A 51 4.95 -16.58 -0.35
C PHE A 51 6.18 -17.45 -0.63
N GLU A 52 7.26 -16.82 -1.08
CA GLU A 52 8.58 -17.50 -1.09
C GLU A 52 8.93 -17.86 0.35
N GLU A 53 9.41 -19.12 0.56
CA GLU A 53 9.92 -19.54 1.86
C GLU A 53 11.04 -18.58 2.30
N ARG A 54 10.75 -17.74 3.26
CA ARG A 54 11.80 -17.04 4.00
C ARG A 54 12.42 -18.05 4.98
N PRO A 55 13.75 -18.04 5.16
CA PRO A 55 14.37 -18.84 6.20
C PRO A 55 13.74 -18.52 7.55
N GLY A 56 12.99 -19.47 8.14
CA GLY A 56 12.24 -19.27 9.37
C GLY A 56 10.71 -19.17 9.24
N ALA A 57 10.15 -19.25 8.03
CA ALA A 57 8.69 -19.36 7.86
C ALA A 57 8.27 -20.81 8.11
N GLU A 58 7.61 -21.05 9.24
CA GLU A 58 7.27 -22.40 9.70
C GLU A 58 6.20 -23.14 8.89
N GLN A 59 5.45 -22.46 8.00
CA GLN A 59 4.43 -23.12 7.16
C GLN A 59 4.17 -22.37 5.85
N ALA A 60 4.47 -22.99 4.71
CA ALA A 60 3.91 -22.59 3.42
C ALA A 60 2.46 -23.07 3.34
N ILE A 61 1.53 -22.15 3.16
CA ILE A 61 0.11 -22.47 2.97
C ILE A 61 -0.16 -22.60 1.47
N ALA A 62 -0.51 -23.80 1.03
CA ALA A 62 -0.93 -24.03 -0.35
C ALA A 62 -2.35 -23.47 -0.56
N VAL A 63 -2.49 -22.50 -1.48
CA VAL A 63 -3.77 -21.85 -1.79
C VAL A 63 -4.24 -22.27 -3.17
N ARG A 64 -5.52 -22.63 -3.29
CA ARG A 64 -6.17 -22.93 -4.57
C ARG A 64 -6.65 -21.63 -5.20
N LEU A 65 -5.95 -21.15 -6.23
CA LEU A 65 -6.27 -19.89 -6.91
C LEU A 65 -7.62 -19.93 -7.65
N ASP A 66 -8.06 -21.10 -8.12
CA ASP A 66 -9.36 -21.28 -8.76
C ASP A 66 -10.55 -21.03 -7.81
N ARG A 67 -10.30 -21.04 -6.51
CA ARG A 67 -11.29 -20.76 -5.46
C ARG A 67 -11.11 -19.41 -4.76
N VAL A 68 -10.10 -18.65 -5.15
CA VAL A 68 -9.90 -17.31 -4.60
C VAL A 68 -10.96 -16.37 -5.18
N ARG A 69 -11.71 -15.73 -4.30
CA ARG A 69 -12.63 -14.64 -4.66
C ARG A 69 -12.02 -13.32 -4.19
N LEU A 70 -11.98 -12.36 -5.10
CA LEU A 70 -11.58 -11.00 -4.77
C LEU A 70 -12.84 -10.26 -4.28
N GLU A 71 -12.87 -9.94 -3.01
CA GLU A 71 -13.94 -9.17 -2.39
C GLU A 71 -13.37 -7.86 -1.84
N ARG A 72 -14.12 -6.75 -2.00
CA ARG A 72 -13.74 -5.43 -1.49
C ARG A 72 -12.34 -4.98 -1.94
N THR A 73 -12.13 -4.95 -3.26
CA THR A 73 -10.90 -4.37 -3.80
C THR A 73 -10.79 -2.91 -3.39
N ARG A 74 -9.66 -2.52 -2.79
CA ARG A 74 -9.39 -1.15 -2.35
C ARG A 74 -8.09 -0.62 -2.96
N ARG A 75 -8.04 0.66 -3.27
CA ARG A 75 -6.82 1.34 -3.68
C ARG A 75 -5.85 1.37 -2.49
N PHE A 76 -4.62 0.92 -2.73
CA PHE A 76 -3.61 0.80 -1.68
C PHE A 76 -2.35 1.62 -1.96
N GLY A 77 -1.82 1.59 -3.19
CA GLY A 77 -0.47 2.08 -3.49
C GLY A 77 -0.28 3.58 -3.24
N ASP A 78 -1.22 4.39 -3.68
CA ASP A 78 -1.22 5.84 -3.52
C ASP A 78 -1.36 6.25 -2.04
N VAL A 79 -2.31 5.65 -1.33
CA VAL A 79 -2.53 5.96 0.10
C VAL A 79 -1.39 5.42 0.97
N TRP A 80 -0.79 4.30 0.61
CA TRP A 80 0.39 3.78 1.29
C TRP A 80 1.59 4.71 1.13
N LEU A 81 1.83 5.22 -0.08
CA LEU A 81 2.88 6.19 -0.35
C LEU A 81 2.65 7.47 0.45
N SER A 82 1.42 7.99 0.43
CA SER A 82 1.05 9.20 1.17
C SER A 82 1.23 9.03 2.68
N TRP A 83 0.85 7.87 3.22
CA TRP A 83 1.09 7.54 4.63
C TRP A 83 2.57 7.45 4.97
N THR A 84 3.36 6.84 4.08
CA THR A 84 4.81 6.75 4.26
C THR A 84 5.46 8.13 4.27
N LEU A 85 5.03 9.04 3.38
CA LEU A 85 5.48 10.42 3.34
C LEU A 85 5.06 11.20 4.61
N TRP A 86 3.81 11.04 5.05
CA TRP A 86 3.30 11.64 6.29
C TRP A 86 4.20 11.31 7.48
N ARG A 87 4.57 10.05 7.63
CA ARG A 87 5.46 9.59 8.69
C ARG A 87 6.92 10.03 8.51
N ALA A 88 7.44 9.97 7.28
CA ALA A 88 8.80 10.41 6.98
C ALA A 88 9.00 11.91 7.25
N LEU A 89 7.95 12.71 7.03
CA LEU A 89 7.93 14.13 7.35
C LEU A 89 7.69 14.41 8.85
N GLY A 90 7.39 13.39 9.66
CA GLY A 90 7.14 13.53 11.09
C GLY A 90 5.84 14.26 11.44
N LEU A 91 4.89 14.32 10.49
CA LEU A 91 3.62 15.02 10.66
C LEU A 91 2.70 14.35 11.68
N ASP A 92 2.85 13.05 11.88
CA ASP A 92 2.16 12.30 12.94
C ASP A 92 2.49 12.85 14.34
N GLY A 93 3.77 13.05 14.64
CA GLY A 93 4.23 13.61 15.91
C GLY A 93 3.78 15.07 16.10
N VAL A 94 4.02 15.91 15.07
CA VAL A 94 3.66 17.33 15.14
C VAL A 94 2.15 17.53 15.32
N CYS A 95 1.33 16.82 14.57
CA CYS A 95 -0.13 16.94 14.72
C CYS A 95 -0.60 16.41 16.08
N ALA A 96 0.02 15.36 16.62
CA ALA A 96 -0.29 14.85 17.96
C ALA A 96 0.01 15.90 19.04
N GLU A 97 1.14 16.60 18.94
CA GLU A 97 1.49 17.67 19.88
C GLU A 97 0.56 18.89 19.77
N LEU A 98 0.26 19.33 18.54
CA LEU A 98 -0.52 20.55 18.31
C LEU A 98 -2.02 20.39 18.56
N MET A 99 -2.58 19.23 18.19
CA MET A 99 -4.03 19.00 18.29
C MET A 99 -4.44 18.32 19.60
N GLY A 100 -3.46 17.74 20.30
CA GLY A 100 -3.64 17.07 21.59
C GLY A 100 -4.48 15.79 21.51
N GLU A 101 -4.42 14.99 22.55
CA GLU A 101 -5.35 13.90 22.78
C GLU A 101 -6.63 14.46 23.40
N GLY A 102 -7.53 14.97 22.54
CA GLY A 102 -8.85 15.38 22.99
C GLY A 102 -9.68 14.18 23.46
N ARG A 103 -10.77 14.44 24.24
CA ARG A 103 -11.79 13.42 24.56
C ARG A 103 -12.64 13.01 23.34
N ALA A 104 -12.17 13.27 22.14
CA ALA A 104 -12.87 12.89 20.92
C ALA A 104 -12.76 11.37 20.73
N GLU A 105 -13.86 10.77 20.29
CA GLU A 105 -13.92 9.34 19.94
C GLU A 105 -12.87 8.96 18.88
N VAL A 106 -12.54 9.91 17.98
CA VAL A 106 -11.51 9.78 16.95
C VAL A 106 -10.42 10.80 17.20
N PRO A 107 -9.14 10.39 17.22
CA PRO A 107 -8.02 11.31 17.37
C PRO A 107 -7.95 12.31 16.21
N TRP A 108 -7.91 13.60 16.52
CA TRP A 108 -7.83 14.68 15.52
C TRP A 108 -6.62 14.57 14.59
N PRO A 109 -5.43 14.15 15.04
CA PRO A 109 -4.28 13.91 14.17
C PRO A 109 -4.57 12.87 13.08
N THR A 110 -5.36 11.84 13.38
CA THR A 110 -5.76 10.82 12.39
C THR A 110 -6.70 11.40 11.34
N VAL A 111 -7.66 12.25 11.75
CA VAL A 111 -8.56 12.92 10.80
C VAL A 111 -7.78 13.91 9.92
N ALA A 112 -6.80 14.62 10.50
CA ALA A 112 -5.90 15.48 9.75
C ALA A 112 -5.06 14.69 8.71
N ALA A 113 -4.58 13.52 9.09
CA ALA A 113 -3.88 12.64 8.17
C ALA A 113 -4.77 12.20 7.00
N VAL A 114 -6.04 11.85 7.23
CA VAL A 114 -7.03 11.53 6.17
C VAL A 114 -7.16 12.71 5.20
N LEU A 115 -7.33 13.94 5.71
CA LEU A 115 -7.45 15.15 4.89
C LEU A 115 -6.22 15.36 4.00
N VAL A 116 -5.02 15.29 4.57
CA VAL A 116 -3.79 15.54 3.83
C VAL A 116 -3.55 14.45 2.79
N MET A 117 -3.73 13.18 3.16
CA MET A 117 -3.56 12.07 2.23
C MET A 117 -4.56 12.11 1.08
N SER A 118 -5.82 12.45 1.35
CA SER A 118 -6.83 12.60 0.30
C SER A 118 -6.50 13.75 -0.64
N ARG A 119 -6.07 14.90 -0.12
CA ARG A 119 -5.64 16.04 -0.96
C ARG A 119 -4.43 15.74 -1.83
N LEU A 120 -3.53 14.88 -1.36
CA LEU A 120 -2.36 14.44 -2.12
C LEU A 120 -2.72 13.43 -3.22
N CYS A 121 -3.62 12.48 -2.93
CA CYS A 121 -3.98 11.40 -3.86
C CYS A 121 -5.09 11.80 -4.83
N GLU A 122 -6.12 12.49 -4.32
CA GLU A 122 -7.33 12.84 -5.08
C GLU A 122 -7.97 14.12 -4.48
N PRO A 123 -7.49 15.31 -4.89
CA PRO A 123 -8.02 16.56 -4.41
C PRO A 123 -9.54 16.69 -4.69
N SER A 124 -10.34 16.74 -3.64
CA SER A 124 -11.81 16.74 -3.74
C SER A 124 -12.45 17.40 -2.52
N SER A 125 -13.78 17.53 -2.49
CA SER A 125 -14.51 18.07 -1.34
C SER A 125 -14.50 17.09 -0.16
N GLU A 126 -14.70 17.60 1.04
CA GLU A 126 -14.78 16.82 2.28
C GLU A 126 -15.89 15.76 2.22
N LEU A 127 -17.01 16.08 1.59
CA LEU A 127 -18.09 15.13 1.36
C LEU A 127 -17.63 13.97 0.47
N HIS A 128 -16.95 14.25 -0.66
CA HIS A 128 -16.42 13.22 -1.54
C HIS A 128 -15.35 12.37 -0.82
N ILE A 129 -14.50 13.00 0.00
CA ILE A 129 -13.53 12.26 0.81
C ILE A 129 -14.21 11.24 1.73
N ALA A 130 -15.27 11.65 2.41
CA ALA A 130 -15.98 10.80 3.36
C ALA A 130 -16.81 9.69 2.69
N GLU A 131 -17.51 9.99 1.60
CA GLU A 131 -18.45 9.07 0.97
C GLU A 131 -17.80 8.13 -0.05
N GLU A 132 -16.77 8.59 -0.77
CA GLU A 132 -16.16 7.89 -1.89
C GLU A 132 -14.71 7.50 -1.61
N PHE A 133 -13.81 8.49 -1.54
CA PHE A 133 -12.37 8.26 -1.48
C PHE A 133 -11.97 7.35 -0.32
N TYR A 134 -12.40 7.66 0.90
CA TYR A 134 -12.02 6.90 2.09
C TYR A 134 -12.51 5.45 2.02
N ARG A 135 -13.73 5.23 1.54
CA ARG A 135 -14.36 3.91 1.42
C ARG A 135 -13.75 3.03 0.34
N GLN A 136 -13.20 3.65 -0.72
CA GLN A 136 -12.58 2.94 -1.85
C GLN A 136 -11.08 2.68 -1.65
N THR A 137 -10.49 3.26 -0.60
CA THR A 137 -9.06 3.12 -0.30
C THR A 137 -8.80 2.22 0.90
N ALA A 138 -7.55 1.80 1.08
CA ALA A 138 -7.12 1.00 2.23
C ALA A 138 -6.88 1.82 3.50
N LEU A 139 -7.27 3.10 3.54
CA LEU A 139 -7.04 3.98 4.69
C LEU A 139 -7.70 3.48 5.96
N GLU A 140 -8.89 2.87 5.86
CA GLU A 140 -9.58 2.27 7.00
C GLU A 140 -8.70 1.22 7.69
N ASP A 141 -8.12 0.31 6.91
CA ASP A 141 -7.26 -0.75 7.43
C ASP A 141 -5.91 -0.21 7.94
N MET A 142 -5.37 0.83 7.28
CA MET A 142 -4.07 1.42 7.61
C MET A 142 -4.12 2.29 8.88
N LEU A 143 -5.21 3.01 9.09
CA LEU A 143 -5.38 3.94 10.20
C LEU A 143 -6.16 3.34 11.38
N GLY A 144 -6.81 2.18 11.16
CA GLY A 144 -7.70 1.57 12.16
C GLY A 144 -8.93 2.43 12.46
N LEU A 145 -9.35 3.27 11.52
CA LEU A 145 -10.47 4.20 11.68
C LEU A 145 -11.63 3.75 10.80
N PRO A 146 -12.74 3.25 11.37
CA PRO A 146 -13.90 2.79 10.61
C PRO A 146 -14.50 3.87 9.70
N CYS A 147 -14.99 3.47 8.52
CA CYS A 147 -15.58 4.38 7.54
C CYS A 147 -16.71 5.24 8.11
N GLU A 148 -17.49 4.69 9.06
CA GLU A 148 -18.63 5.36 9.70
C GLU A 148 -18.17 6.54 10.58
N GLN A 149 -16.91 6.52 11.00
CA GLN A 149 -16.33 7.58 11.84
C GLN A 149 -15.70 8.70 11.01
N VAL A 150 -15.63 8.57 9.68
CA VAL A 150 -15.16 9.60 8.77
C VAL A 150 -16.36 10.22 8.06
N ASN A 151 -16.68 11.46 8.39
CA ASN A 151 -17.74 12.25 7.77
C ASN A 151 -17.24 13.67 7.48
N ASP A 152 -17.94 14.37 6.60
CA ASP A 152 -17.60 15.71 6.14
C ASP A 152 -17.50 16.72 7.29
N ASP A 153 -18.45 16.72 8.24
CA ASP A 153 -18.45 17.61 9.41
C ASP A 153 -17.17 17.42 10.27
N ARG A 154 -16.75 16.18 10.49
CA ARG A 154 -15.51 15.87 11.21
C ARG A 154 -14.27 16.33 10.43
N LEU A 155 -14.28 16.19 9.11
CA LEU A 155 -13.19 16.65 8.24
C LEU A 155 -13.10 18.19 8.27
N TYR A 156 -14.21 18.92 8.17
CA TYR A 156 -14.23 20.37 8.33
C TYR A 156 -13.72 20.82 9.70
N ARG A 157 -14.15 20.18 10.78
CA ARG A 157 -13.62 20.48 12.13
C ARG A 157 -12.14 20.22 12.27
N ALA A 158 -11.59 19.23 11.57
CA ALA A 158 -10.15 19.00 11.56
C ALA A 158 -9.41 20.13 10.84
N LEU A 159 -9.96 20.69 9.74
CA LEU A 159 -9.41 21.88 9.08
C LEU A 159 -9.40 23.08 10.03
N ASP A 160 -10.50 23.33 10.75
CA ASP A 160 -10.59 24.42 11.72
C ASP A 160 -9.55 24.28 12.83
N ARG A 161 -9.23 23.06 13.23
CA ARG A 161 -8.19 22.76 14.22
C ARG A 161 -6.77 22.88 13.67
N LEU A 162 -6.54 22.56 12.39
CA LEU A 162 -5.25 22.73 11.75
C LEU A 162 -4.89 24.20 11.50
N LEU A 163 -5.87 25.00 11.14
CA LEU A 163 -5.68 26.38 10.70
C LEU A 163 -4.89 27.26 11.69
N PRO A 164 -5.14 27.22 13.02
CA PRO A 164 -4.35 28.00 13.99
C PRO A 164 -2.88 27.60 14.05
N HIS A 165 -2.56 26.36 13.64
CA HIS A 165 -1.23 25.80 13.70
C HIS A 165 -0.49 25.86 12.35
N LYS A 166 -1.08 26.47 11.32
CA LYS A 166 -0.52 26.56 9.96
C LYS A 166 0.95 26.93 9.96
N ARG A 167 1.31 28.03 10.64
CA ARG A 167 2.69 28.53 10.68
C ARG A 167 3.68 27.52 11.26
N VAL A 168 3.32 26.87 12.36
CA VAL A 168 4.17 25.88 13.03
C VAL A 168 4.39 24.65 12.14
N ILE A 169 3.34 24.22 11.44
CA ILE A 169 3.39 23.09 10.49
C ILE A 169 4.27 23.46 9.28
N GLU A 170 4.14 24.66 8.74
CA GLU A 170 4.97 25.15 7.63
C GLU A 170 6.45 25.24 8.01
N GLU A 171 6.77 25.80 9.18
CA GLU A 171 8.15 25.86 9.70
C GLU A 171 8.74 24.46 9.93
N HIS A 172 7.94 23.53 10.46
CA HIS A 172 8.35 22.12 10.62
C HIS A 172 8.65 21.47 9.27
N LEU A 173 7.73 21.62 8.29
CA LEU A 173 7.92 21.06 6.95
C LEU A 173 9.15 21.61 6.25
N GLN A 174 9.37 22.94 6.33
CA GLN A 174 10.53 23.59 5.77
C GLN A 174 11.84 23.01 6.36
N LYS A 175 11.90 22.90 7.68
CA LYS A 175 13.06 22.31 8.36
C LYS A 175 13.26 20.85 7.94
N ARG A 176 12.18 20.06 7.97
CA ARG A 176 12.26 18.62 7.67
C ARG A 176 12.64 18.32 6.23
N LEU A 177 12.14 19.10 5.27
CA LEU A 177 12.51 18.98 3.86
C LEU A 177 13.97 19.40 3.65
N GLY A 178 14.44 20.46 4.32
CA GLY A 178 15.84 20.85 4.31
C GLY A 178 16.76 19.73 4.78
N GLU A 179 16.41 19.06 5.89
CA GLU A 179 17.17 17.91 6.41
C GLU A 179 17.15 16.70 5.47
N LEU A 180 15.99 16.35 4.90
CA LEU A 180 15.82 15.16 4.04
C LEU A 180 16.50 15.29 2.69
N PHE A 181 16.50 16.51 2.11
CA PHE A 181 16.97 16.75 0.74
C PHE A 181 18.21 17.64 0.67
N ALA A 182 18.79 18.02 1.83
CA ALA A 182 19.90 18.96 1.93
C ALA A 182 19.64 20.27 1.14
N LEU A 183 18.40 20.78 1.26
CA LEU A 183 17.97 22.00 0.55
C LEU A 183 18.36 23.23 1.34
N GLU A 184 19.00 24.18 0.66
CA GLU A 184 19.19 25.55 1.13
C GLU A 184 18.16 26.44 0.42
N TYR A 185 17.33 27.16 1.19
CA TYR A 185 16.27 28.00 0.64
C TYR A 185 16.79 29.44 0.48
N ASP A 186 17.31 29.77 -0.72
CA ASP A 186 17.75 31.12 -1.03
C ASP A 186 16.61 32.03 -1.51
N LEU A 187 15.56 31.45 -2.10
CA LEU A 187 14.43 32.19 -2.67
C LEU A 187 13.14 31.40 -2.60
N LEU A 188 12.09 32.01 -2.08
CA LEU A 188 10.73 31.49 -2.11
C LEU A 188 9.87 32.27 -3.13
N LEU A 189 9.44 31.61 -4.20
CA LEU A 189 8.51 32.19 -5.17
C LEU A 189 7.09 31.82 -4.78
N TYR A 190 6.24 32.86 -4.57
CA TYR A 190 4.81 32.68 -4.35
C TYR A 190 4.05 32.92 -5.65
N ASP A 191 3.27 31.92 -6.06
CA ASP A 191 2.22 32.11 -7.07
C ASP A 191 0.87 32.28 -6.36
N VAL A 192 0.20 33.39 -6.64
CA VAL A 192 -1.12 33.69 -6.10
C VAL A 192 -2.16 33.30 -7.15
N THR A 193 -2.77 32.14 -6.98
CA THR A 193 -3.94 31.77 -7.80
C THR A 193 -5.14 32.57 -7.30
N SER A 194 -5.66 33.48 -8.11
CA SER A 194 -6.93 34.16 -7.83
C SER A 194 -8.10 33.21 -8.15
N THR A 195 -8.87 32.81 -7.14
CA THR A 195 -10.14 32.15 -7.32
C THR A 195 -11.24 33.18 -7.45
N PHE A 196 -11.95 33.16 -8.58
CA PHE A 196 -13.18 33.96 -8.74
C PHE A 196 -14.36 33.07 -8.33
N PHE A 197 -15.19 33.60 -7.43
CA PHE A 197 -16.52 33.05 -7.19
C PHE A 197 -17.50 33.77 -8.12
N GLU A 198 -18.17 33.05 -9.00
CA GLU A 198 -19.32 33.51 -9.75
C GLU A 198 -20.63 33.35 -8.93
#